data_b00e93baafaa4667ff16987c4f6ccb12
#
_entry.id   b00e93baafaa4667ff16987c4f6ccb12
#
_cell.length_a   1.000
_cell.length_b   1.000
_cell.length_c   1.000
_cell.angle_alpha   90.00
_cell.angle_beta   90.00
_cell.angle_gamma   90.00
#
_symmetry.space_group_name_H-M   'P 1'
#
loop_
_entity.id
_entity.type
_entity.pdbx_description
1 polymer ?
#
loop_
_entity_poly.entity_id
_entity_poly.type
_entity_poly.pdbx_seq_one_letter_code
_entity_poly.pdbx_strand_id
1 'polypeptide(L)'
;VTTPAPTHSYTTESLISLTEITQSRDPHRIYHQLRLEHGPVAPVLLEPGVPGWLVMGLEQLRIITEREALFSRDARNWRDLNDGIVSPDSGLLPMMAYRPNVIGADQQEHRRLRQPLDDGVGRINHRALRRQVQRICGELIGHFAQSGRADLVADYAAYVPMLAVASLFGLDTRQGHELRSALIALFSSQTDSQVGNRSFEQILFDTLRERQANPTDDLTTALMTHPNLQDDPEVLQSMVVMISAGNETTTCWIAHTLYRMITDTSFDDRLRSGQLGVDDALDEVLWREPPMTHMPARYALRDIELGGQSIRQGDVLILGLSAANSDPALAPGGHRPANNRAHMAYSAGPHMCPAQDTSRVITRTAVDTALHMLPGLRLMVTPGEINWNPSPWTRCPTQLPVAFAVPHEISSPSSAHPFGETA
;
A
#
# COMPACT_ATOMS: atom_id res chain seq x y z
N VAL A 1 42.96 -2.79 24.21
CA VAL A 1 41.88 -3.08 25.14
C VAL A 1 40.65 -2.38 24.60
N THR A 2 39.87 -3.08 23.78
CA THR A 2 38.57 -2.60 23.26
C THR A 2 37.56 -2.80 24.39
N THR A 3 37.03 -1.72 24.91
CA THR A 3 35.88 -1.71 25.83
C THR A 3 34.69 -2.36 25.08
N PRO A 4 34.03 -3.37 25.62
CA PRO A 4 32.82 -3.92 25.00
C PRO A 4 31.76 -2.82 24.99
N ALA A 5 31.13 -2.62 23.82
CA ALA A 5 29.98 -1.72 23.70
C ALA A 5 28.86 -2.16 24.67
N PRO A 6 28.11 -1.23 25.24
CA PRO A 6 27.04 -1.55 26.17
C PRO A 6 25.98 -2.42 25.44
N THR A 7 25.86 -3.66 25.87
CA THR A 7 24.74 -4.52 25.52
C THR A 7 23.48 -3.92 26.12
N HIS A 8 22.75 -3.10 25.37
CA HIS A 8 21.40 -2.74 25.76
C HIS A 8 20.52 -3.99 25.67
N SER A 9 20.37 -4.71 26.78
CA SER A 9 19.38 -5.76 26.94
C SER A 9 18.01 -5.08 27.14
N TYR A 10 17.31 -4.81 26.04
CA TYR A 10 15.90 -4.44 26.14
C TYR A 10 15.14 -5.69 26.60
N THR A 11 14.39 -5.57 27.70
CA THR A 11 13.37 -6.57 28.01
C THR A 11 12.24 -6.36 27.01
N THR A 12 11.85 -7.42 26.28
CA THR A 12 10.79 -7.40 25.28
C THR A 12 9.46 -6.83 25.81
N GLU A 13 9.23 -6.92 27.13
CA GLU A 13 8.05 -6.40 27.82
C GLU A 13 7.91 -4.86 27.81
N SER A 14 8.99 -4.12 27.54
CA SER A 14 8.98 -2.64 27.54
C SER A 14 8.91 -2.01 26.15
N LEU A 15 8.93 -2.83 25.07
CA LEU A 15 8.93 -2.33 23.71
C LEU A 15 7.51 -2.08 23.22
N ILE A 16 7.33 -0.96 22.50
CA ILE A 16 6.07 -0.65 21.82
C ILE A 16 5.90 -1.53 20.57
N SER A 17 4.69 -2.00 20.30
CA SER A 17 4.41 -2.75 19.07
C SER A 17 4.13 -1.82 17.89
N LEU A 18 4.47 -2.28 16.68
CA LEU A 18 4.13 -1.54 15.45
C LEU A 18 2.62 -1.36 15.29
N THR A 19 1.82 -2.33 15.74
CA THR A 19 0.35 -2.26 15.69
C THR A 19 -0.18 -1.16 16.61
N GLU A 20 0.38 -1.00 17.82
CA GLU A 20 0.01 0.12 18.71
C GLU A 20 0.31 1.47 18.08
N ILE A 21 1.43 1.59 17.35
CA ILE A 21 1.78 2.82 16.63
C ILE A 21 0.75 3.12 15.53
N THR A 22 0.42 2.14 14.68
CA THR A 22 -0.53 2.34 13.57
C THR A 22 -1.95 2.61 14.03
N GLN A 23 -2.36 2.05 15.17
CA GLN A 23 -3.67 2.28 15.78
C GLN A 23 -3.74 3.57 16.61
N SER A 24 -2.60 4.18 16.94
CA SER A 24 -2.56 5.43 17.70
C SER A 24 -3.32 6.55 16.98
N ARG A 25 -3.95 7.43 17.77
CA ARG A 25 -4.52 8.69 17.25
C ARG A 25 -3.45 9.65 16.75
N ASP A 26 -2.25 9.57 17.33
CA ASP A 26 -1.10 10.40 16.98
C ASP A 26 0.19 9.55 16.90
N PRO A 27 0.42 8.85 15.80
CA PRO A 27 1.64 8.07 15.61
C PRO A 27 2.90 8.95 15.55
N HIS A 28 2.78 10.20 15.10
CA HIS A 28 3.94 11.11 15.01
C HIS A 28 4.51 11.47 16.36
N ARG A 29 3.67 11.59 17.38
CA ARG A 29 4.10 11.77 18.76
C ARG A 29 4.93 10.58 19.25
N ILE A 30 4.52 9.36 18.91
CA ILE A 30 5.25 8.14 19.28
C ILE A 30 6.61 8.11 18.57
N TYR A 31 6.66 8.39 17.28
CA TYR A 31 7.95 8.47 16.55
C TYR A 31 8.87 9.54 17.15
N HIS A 32 8.33 10.67 17.56
CA HIS A 32 9.11 11.71 18.22
C HIS A 32 9.72 11.22 19.54
N GLN A 33 8.94 10.53 20.37
CA GLN A 33 9.42 9.93 21.62
C GLN A 33 10.52 8.88 21.37
N LEU A 34 10.27 7.94 20.45
CA LEU A 34 11.26 6.92 20.09
C LEU A 34 12.58 7.53 19.59
N ARG A 35 12.51 8.63 18.82
CA ARG A 35 13.74 9.34 18.40
C ARG A 35 14.49 9.99 19.56
N LEU A 36 13.79 10.54 20.53
CA LEU A 36 14.43 11.14 21.72
C LEU A 36 15.12 10.08 22.57
N GLU A 37 14.53 8.90 22.67
CA GLU A 37 15.03 7.81 23.53
C GLU A 37 16.12 6.97 22.85
N HIS A 38 15.97 6.69 21.56
CA HIS A 38 16.79 5.71 20.84
C HIS A 38 17.52 6.27 19.60
N GLY A 39 17.26 7.52 19.23
CA GLY A 39 17.80 8.09 17.98
C GLY A 39 17.01 7.65 16.74
N PRO A 40 17.64 7.62 15.56
CA PRO A 40 16.97 7.37 14.29
C PRO A 40 16.61 5.89 14.05
N VAL A 41 17.06 4.97 14.92
CA VAL A 41 16.76 3.53 14.87
C VAL A 41 16.33 3.08 16.26
N ALA A 42 15.12 2.57 16.40
CA ALA A 42 14.54 2.19 17.68
C ALA A 42 14.17 0.69 17.72
N PRO A 43 14.34 0.02 18.86
CA PRO A 43 13.81 -1.32 19.06
C PRO A 43 12.28 -1.27 19.21
N VAL A 44 11.58 -2.23 18.56
CA VAL A 44 10.12 -2.35 18.57
C VAL A 44 9.70 -3.81 18.61
N LEU A 45 8.41 -4.07 18.87
CA LEU A 45 7.80 -5.39 18.65
C LEU A 45 7.07 -5.43 17.31
N LEU A 46 7.32 -6.48 16.54
CA LEU A 46 6.55 -6.82 15.33
C LEU A 46 5.24 -7.51 15.73
N GLU A 47 5.35 -8.47 16.64
CA GLU A 47 4.27 -9.16 17.34
C GLU A 47 4.77 -9.57 18.74
N PRO A 48 3.92 -10.06 19.66
CA PRO A 48 4.36 -10.46 20.99
C PRO A 48 5.53 -11.45 20.95
N GLY A 49 6.65 -11.06 21.57
CA GLY A 49 7.86 -11.89 21.63
C GLY A 49 8.78 -11.81 20.41
N VAL A 50 8.41 -11.11 19.36
CA VAL A 50 9.23 -10.95 18.14
C VAL A 50 9.74 -9.51 18.03
N PRO A 51 10.99 -9.22 18.45
CA PRO A 51 11.58 -7.90 18.36
C PRO A 51 12.06 -7.59 16.94
N GLY A 52 12.24 -6.31 16.66
CA GLY A 52 12.83 -5.80 15.42
C GLY A 52 13.29 -4.36 15.58
N TRP A 53 13.90 -3.82 14.55
CA TRP A 53 14.40 -2.45 14.52
C TRP A 53 13.54 -1.58 13.62
N LEU A 54 12.93 -0.52 14.15
CA LEU A 54 12.22 0.50 13.35
C LEU A 54 13.22 1.58 12.92
N VAL A 55 13.46 1.69 11.63
CA VAL A 55 14.35 2.70 11.04
C VAL A 55 13.54 3.94 10.70
N MET A 56 13.75 5.02 11.44
CA MET A 56 12.98 6.27 11.39
C MET A 56 13.73 7.43 10.75
N GLY A 57 15.07 7.40 10.75
CA GLY A 57 15.91 8.44 10.16
C GLY A 57 15.99 8.29 8.65
N LEU A 58 15.88 9.39 7.91
CA LEU A 58 15.93 9.37 6.45
C LEU A 58 17.26 8.83 5.92
N GLU A 59 18.39 9.25 6.52
CA GLU A 59 19.72 8.81 6.14
C GLU A 59 19.89 7.29 6.34
N GLN A 60 19.46 6.78 7.53
CA GLN A 60 19.53 5.36 7.85
C GLN A 60 18.64 4.54 6.93
N LEU A 61 17.44 5.05 6.61
CA LEU A 61 16.53 4.41 5.70
C LEU A 61 17.12 4.31 4.29
N ARG A 62 17.79 5.34 3.79
CA ARG A 62 18.51 5.28 2.51
C ARG A 62 19.65 4.26 2.55
N ILE A 63 20.41 4.21 3.64
CA ILE A 63 21.49 3.23 3.81
C ILE A 63 20.94 1.81 3.67
N ILE A 64 19.87 1.45 4.38
CA ILE A 64 19.33 0.09 4.36
C ILE A 64 18.59 -0.26 3.05
N THR A 65 18.16 0.73 2.28
CA THR A 65 17.51 0.49 0.99
C THR A 65 18.46 0.44 -0.19
N GLU A 66 19.62 1.14 -0.12
CA GLU A 66 20.56 1.26 -1.21
C GLU A 66 21.73 0.25 -1.11
N ARG A 67 22.08 -0.21 0.11
CA ARG A 67 23.25 -1.08 0.34
C ARG A 67 22.87 -2.56 0.41
N GLU A 68 22.48 -3.14 -0.73
CA GLU A 68 22.10 -4.56 -0.85
C GLU A 68 23.21 -5.53 -0.37
N ALA A 69 24.49 -5.13 -0.38
CA ALA A 69 25.59 -5.94 0.17
C ALA A 69 25.60 -6.05 1.69
N LEU A 70 24.81 -5.21 2.38
CA LEU A 70 24.70 -5.17 3.84
C LEU A 70 23.32 -5.58 4.33
N PHE A 71 22.29 -5.34 3.53
CA PHE A 71 20.90 -5.51 3.90
C PHE A 71 20.13 -6.22 2.79
N SER A 72 19.66 -7.42 3.09
CA SER A 72 18.94 -8.28 2.16
C SER A 72 17.41 -8.14 2.31
N ARG A 73 16.67 -8.43 1.24
CA ARG A 73 15.21 -8.64 1.27
C ARG A 73 14.82 -10.09 1.51
N ASP A 74 15.77 -11.00 1.37
CA ASP A 74 15.53 -12.43 1.50
C ASP A 74 15.32 -12.84 2.96
N ALA A 75 14.10 -13.23 3.29
CA ALA A 75 13.68 -13.62 4.64
C ALA A 75 14.40 -14.87 5.17
N ARG A 76 15.09 -15.62 4.31
CA ARG A 76 15.95 -16.75 4.75
C ARG A 76 17.15 -16.26 5.58
N ASN A 77 17.44 -14.96 5.55
CA ASN A 77 18.43 -14.33 6.42
C ASN A 77 17.86 -13.89 7.77
N TRP A 78 16.55 -14.04 8.03
CA TRP A 78 15.94 -13.65 9.29
C TRP A 78 16.28 -14.62 10.40
N ARG A 79 17.11 -14.19 11.36
CA ARG A 79 17.56 -15.04 12.47
C ARG A 79 16.40 -15.59 13.31
N ASP A 80 15.48 -14.73 13.75
CA ASP A 80 14.41 -15.14 14.66
C ASP A 80 13.41 -16.12 14.02
N LEU A 81 13.28 -16.07 12.67
CA LEU A 81 12.53 -17.08 11.92
C LEU A 81 13.31 -18.41 11.87
N ASN A 82 14.61 -18.36 11.61
CA ASN A 82 15.46 -19.54 11.52
C ASN A 82 15.64 -20.24 12.88
N ASP A 83 15.66 -19.46 13.96
CA ASP A 83 15.79 -19.96 15.34
C ASP A 83 14.45 -20.43 15.93
N GLY A 84 13.33 -20.30 15.17
CA GLY A 84 12.00 -20.75 15.59
C GLY A 84 11.35 -19.85 16.65
N ILE A 85 11.81 -18.61 16.82
CA ILE A 85 11.18 -17.61 17.68
C ILE A 85 9.87 -17.13 17.04
N VAL A 86 9.87 -16.94 15.71
CA VAL A 86 8.66 -16.64 14.94
C VAL A 86 7.85 -17.91 14.78
N SER A 87 6.62 -17.89 15.29
CA SER A 87 5.70 -19.04 15.16
C SER A 87 5.38 -19.35 13.68
N PRO A 88 5.24 -20.63 13.30
CA PRO A 88 4.68 -21.00 11.99
C PRO A 88 3.29 -20.41 11.71
N ASP A 89 2.56 -20.05 12.76
CA ASP A 89 1.22 -19.46 12.70
C ASP A 89 1.24 -17.92 12.82
N SER A 90 2.43 -17.31 12.78
CA SER A 90 2.61 -15.88 12.92
C SER A 90 1.88 -15.08 11.84
N GLY A 91 1.17 -14.02 12.26
CA GLY A 91 0.55 -13.06 11.36
C GLY A 91 1.53 -12.22 10.52
N LEU A 92 2.83 -12.32 10.80
CA LEU A 92 3.87 -11.65 10.01
C LEU A 92 4.19 -12.38 8.70
N LEU A 93 4.04 -13.72 8.67
CA LEU A 93 4.49 -14.55 7.56
C LEU A 93 3.86 -14.25 6.20
N PRO A 94 2.57 -13.87 6.08
CA PRO A 94 1.99 -13.48 4.80
C PRO A 94 2.77 -12.34 4.10
N MET A 95 3.34 -11.41 4.88
CA MET A 95 4.11 -10.27 4.37
C MET A 95 5.63 -10.48 4.40
N MET A 96 6.15 -11.34 5.29
CA MET A 96 7.58 -11.42 5.56
C MET A 96 8.22 -12.77 5.19
N ALA A 97 7.44 -13.85 4.96
CA ALA A 97 8.02 -15.11 4.53
C ALA A 97 8.67 -14.98 3.14
N TYR A 98 9.73 -15.76 2.93
CA TYR A 98 10.37 -15.83 1.62
C TYR A 98 9.39 -16.32 0.55
N ARG A 99 9.37 -15.59 -0.57
CA ARG A 99 8.70 -16.01 -1.81
C ARG A 99 9.67 -15.84 -2.97
N PRO A 100 9.69 -16.76 -3.95
CA PRO A 100 10.57 -16.66 -5.12
C PRO A 100 10.04 -15.63 -6.11
N ASN A 101 10.09 -14.36 -5.73
CA ASN A 101 9.62 -13.24 -6.54
C ASN A 101 10.50 -12.00 -6.33
N VAL A 102 10.19 -10.92 -7.04
CA VAL A 102 10.94 -9.66 -7.00
C VAL A 102 11.08 -9.06 -5.60
N ILE A 103 10.14 -9.31 -4.67
CA ILE A 103 10.19 -8.74 -3.32
C ILE A 103 11.26 -9.44 -2.48
N GLY A 104 11.40 -10.76 -2.60
CA GLY A 104 12.36 -11.57 -1.85
C GLY A 104 13.72 -11.73 -2.52
N ALA A 105 13.95 -11.08 -3.65
CA ALA A 105 15.21 -11.15 -4.40
C ALA A 105 16.10 -9.94 -4.13
N ASP A 106 17.41 -10.11 -4.29
CA ASP A 106 18.43 -9.06 -4.17
C ASP A 106 19.31 -8.98 -5.44
N GLN A 107 20.00 -7.87 -5.62
CA GLN A 107 21.06 -7.66 -6.60
C GLN A 107 20.68 -8.06 -8.04
N GLN A 108 21.38 -9.00 -8.65
CA GLN A 108 21.18 -9.39 -10.05
C GLN A 108 19.83 -10.07 -10.26
N GLU A 109 19.43 -10.93 -9.34
CA GLU A 109 18.13 -11.62 -9.42
C GLU A 109 16.98 -10.65 -9.26
N HIS A 110 17.07 -9.70 -8.32
CA HIS A 110 16.10 -8.62 -8.21
C HIS A 110 16.00 -7.82 -9.52
N ARG A 111 17.13 -7.42 -10.13
CA ARG A 111 17.10 -6.68 -11.41
C ARG A 111 16.44 -7.47 -12.54
N ARG A 112 16.71 -8.78 -12.61
CA ARG A 112 16.10 -9.67 -13.61
C ARG A 112 14.58 -9.72 -13.47
N LEU A 113 14.08 -9.96 -12.24
CA LEU A 113 12.65 -10.06 -11.93
C LEU A 113 11.93 -8.70 -11.93
N ARG A 114 12.66 -7.61 -11.69
CA ARG A 114 12.11 -6.26 -11.66
C ARG A 114 11.83 -5.70 -13.05
N GLN A 115 12.69 -5.95 -14.02
CA GLN A 115 12.55 -5.42 -15.38
C GLN A 115 11.19 -5.70 -16.02
N PRO A 116 10.62 -6.95 -15.97
CA PRO A 116 9.29 -7.22 -16.49
C PRO A 116 8.18 -6.35 -15.89
N LEU A 117 8.30 -6.04 -14.59
CA LEU A 117 7.32 -5.21 -13.89
C LEU A 117 7.42 -3.74 -14.34
N ASP A 118 8.64 -3.22 -14.42
CA ASP A 118 8.90 -1.86 -14.87
C ASP A 118 8.43 -1.66 -16.32
N ASP A 119 8.75 -2.59 -17.20
CA ASP A 119 8.34 -2.56 -18.62
C ASP A 119 6.81 -2.70 -18.75
N GLY A 120 6.19 -3.56 -17.95
CA GLY A 120 4.74 -3.71 -17.91
C GLY A 120 4.04 -2.43 -17.47
N VAL A 121 4.47 -1.84 -16.35
CA VAL A 121 3.93 -0.57 -15.84
C VAL A 121 4.14 0.56 -16.84
N GLY A 122 5.31 0.61 -17.50
CA GLY A 122 5.63 1.62 -18.50
C GLY A 122 4.73 1.59 -19.76
N ARG A 123 4.05 0.47 -20.05
CA ARG A 123 3.09 0.33 -21.15
C ARG A 123 1.70 0.82 -20.83
N ILE A 124 1.37 1.07 -19.55
CA ILE A 124 0.01 1.43 -19.14
C ILE A 124 -0.40 2.78 -19.75
N ASN A 125 -1.49 2.75 -20.52
CA ASN A 125 -2.10 3.97 -21.05
C ASN A 125 -2.91 4.68 -19.95
N HIS A 126 -2.33 5.69 -19.33
CA HIS A 126 -2.95 6.43 -18.22
C HIS A 126 -4.28 7.11 -18.60
N ARG A 127 -4.51 7.47 -19.87
CA ARG A 127 -5.80 8.03 -20.31
C ARG A 127 -6.89 6.94 -20.35
N ALA A 128 -6.54 5.77 -20.83
CA ALA A 128 -7.46 4.62 -20.83
C ALA A 128 -7.76 4.17 -19.42
N LEU A 129 -6.73 4.05 -18.57
CA LEU A 129 -6.86 3.73 -17.15
C LEU A 129 -7.80 4.74 -16.43
N ARG A 130 -7.62 6.05 -16.63
CA ARG A 130 -8.50 7.06 -16.04
C ARG A 130 -9.96 6.83 -16.43
N ARG A 131 -10.27 6.62 -17.71
CA ARG A 131 -11.66 6.34 -18.16
C ARG A 131 -12.22 5.09 -17.51
N GLN A 132 -11.39 4.03 -17.41
CA GLN A 132 -11.78 2.79 -16.76
C GLN A 132 -12.09 2.99 -15.28
N VAL A 133 -11.22 3.70 -14.54
CA VAL A 133 -11.43 4.02 -13.13
C VAL A 133 -12.67 4.89 -12.94
N GLN A 134 -12.90 5.89 -13.80
CA GLN A 134 -14.13 6.70 -13.75
C GLN A 134 -15.39 5.85 -13.89
N ARG A 135 -15.39 4.89 -14.82
CA ARG A 135 -16.51 3.96 -14.99
C ARG A 135 -16.71 3.09 -13.75
N ILE A 136 -15.64 2.47 -13.22
CA ILE A 136 -15.69 1.68 -11.99
C ILE A 136 -16.26 2.51 -10.84
N CYS A 137 -15.76 3.71 -10.62
CA CYS A 137 -16.22 4.61 -9.57
C CYS A 137 -17.70 4.98 -9.73
N GLY A 138 -18.14 5.28 -10.96
CA GLY A 138 -19.54 5.59 -11.23
C GLY A 138 -20.48 4.41 -10.97
N GLU A 139 -20.07 3.20 -11.35
CA GLU A 139 -20.82 1.97 -11.07
C GLU A 139 -20.94 1.72 -9.55
N LEU A 140 -19.82 1.80 -8.82
CA LEU A 140 -19.81 1.62 -7.36
C LEU A 140 -20.70 2.65 -6.66
N ILE A 141 -20.58 3.94 -6.99
CA ILE A 141 -21.41 5.01 -6.42
C ILE A 141 -22.88 4.78 -6.77
N GLY A 142 -23.19 4.33 -7.97
CA GLY A 142 -24.55 4.02 -8.40
C GLY A 142 -25.28 3.04 -7.48
N HIS A 143 -24.57 2.12 -6.82
CA HIS A 143 -25.18 1.17 -5.90
C HIS A 143 -25.69 1.80 -4.60
N PHE A 144 -25.09 2.91 -4.12
CA PHE A 144 -25.43 3.51 -2.85
C PHE A 144 -25.93 4.97 -2.94
N ALA A 145 -25.81 5.62 -4.10
CA ALA A 145 -26.12 7.06 -4.26
C ALA A 145 -27.54 7.43 -3.80
N GLN A 146 -28.53 6.58 -4.03
CA GLN A 146 -29.93 6.82 -3.65
C GLN A 146 -30.17 6.70 -2.14
N SER A 147 -29.26 6.08 -1.38
CA SER A 147 -29.39 5.97 0.08
C SER A 147 -29.04 7.26 0.82
N GLY A 148 -28.32 8.19 0.19
CA GLY A 148 -27.76 9.41 0.80
C GLY A 148 -26.68 9.14 1.87
N ARG A 149 -26.21 7.90 1.97
CA ARG A 149 -25.19 7.45 2.93
C ARG A 149 -24.40 6.27 2.39
N ALA A 150 -23.16 6.10 2.85
CA ALA A 150 -22.30 4.98 2.52
C ALA A 150 -21.18 4.84 3.54
N ASP A 151 -20.52 3.70 3.55
CA ASP A 151 -19.17 3.55 4.10
C ASP A 151 -18.16 3.66 2.94
N LEU A 152 -17.48 4.80 2.82
CA LEU A 152 -16.55 5.03 1.70
C LEU A 152 -15.31 4.11 1.72
N VAL A 153 -15.00 3.44 2.83
CA VAL A 153 -13.98 2.39 2.83
C VAL A 153 -14.56 1.11 2.25
N ALA A 154 -15.64 0.59 2.83
CA ALA A 154 -16.20 -0.71 2.47
C ALA A 154 -16.90 -0.72 1.11
N ASP A 155 -17.63 0.36 0.77
CA ASP A 155 -18.48 0.42 -0.42
C ASP A 155 -17.77 1.01 -1.65
N TYR A 156 -16.60 1.64 -1.44
CA TYR A 156 -15.92 2.39 -2.52
C TYR A 156 -14.42 2.15 -2.55
N ALA A 157 -13.64 2.68 -1.58
CA ALA A 157 -12.18 2.71 -1.66
C ALA A 157 -11.54 1.32 -1.76
N ALA A 158 -12.12 0.31 -1.12
CA ALA A 158 -11.63 -1.06 -1.14
C ALA A 158 -11.85 -1.79 -2.47
N TYR A 159 -12.76 -1.30 -3.32
CA TYR A 159 -13.04 -1.92 -4.62
C TYR A 159 -12.29 -1.27 -5.78
N VAL A 160 -12.17 0.06 -5.75
CA VAL A 160 -11.62 0.82 -6.88
C VAL A 160 -10.25 0.32 -7.32
N PRO A 161 -9.22 0.19 -6.45
CA PRO A 161 -7.90 -0.26 -6.90
C PRO A 161 -7.91 -1.71 -7.36
N MET A 162 -8.64 -2.61 -6.67
CA MET A 162 -8.71 -4.02 -7.09
C MET A 162 -9.27 -4.16 -8.49
N LEU A 163 -10.42 -3.54 -8.76
CA LEU A 163 -11.06 -3.62 -10.07
C LEU A 163 -10.22 -2.94 -11.16
N ALA A 164 -9.58 -1.80 -10.83
CA ALA A 164 -8.70 -1.10 -11.76
C ALA A 164 -7.46 -1.94 -12.11
N VAL A 165 -6.77 -2.49 -11.09
CA VAL A 165 -5.57 -3.31 -11.32
C VAL A 165 -5.92 -4.62 -12.01
N ALA A 166 -6.98 -5.32 -11.57
CA ALA A 166 -7.45 -6.55 -12.22
C ALA A 166 -7.70 -6.34 -13.73
N SER A 167 -8.32 -5.21 -14.11
CA SER A 167 -8.57 -4.89 -15.51
C SER A 167 -7.29 -4.71 -16.35
N LEU A 168 -6.18 -4.26 -15.74
CA LEU A 168 -4.88 -4.15 -16.42
C LEU A 168 -4.29 -5.53 -16.77
N PHE A 169 -4.66 -6.56 -16.01
CA PHE A 169 -4.29 -7.95 -16.26
C PHE A 169 -5.28 -8.70 -17.16
N GLY A 170 -6.29 -8.00 -17.69
CA GLY A 170 -7.29 -8.58 -18.56
C GLY A 170 -8.39 -9.36 -17.85
N LEU A 171 -8.52 -9.22 -16.51
CA LEU A 171 -9.62 -9.79 -15.75
C LEU A 171 -10.89 -8.91 -15.85
N ASP A 172 -12.04 -9.55 -15.87
CA ASP A 172 -13.32 -8.86 -15.83
C ASP A 172 -13.72 -8.39 -14.41
N THR A 173 -14.83 -7.65 -14.33
CA THR A 173 -15.33 -7.13 -13.05
C THR A 173 -15.64 -8.24 -12.05
N ARG A 174 -16.24 -9.36 -12.49
CA ARG A 174 -16.57 -10.52 -11.64
C ARG A 174 -15.32 -11.15 -11.07
N GLN A 175 -14.30 -11.40 -11.89
CA GLN A 175 -13.01 -11.92 -11.48
C GLN A 175 -12.29 -10.95 -10.50
N GLY A 176 -12.42 -9.65 -10.70
CA GLY A 176 -11.91 -8.63 -9.77
C GLY A 176 -12.56 -8.70 -8.38
N HIS A 177 -13.88 -8.95 -8.30
CA HIS A 177 -14.57 -9.19 -7.03
C HIS A 177 -14.15 -10.51 -6.38
N GLU A 178 -13.96 -11.56 -7.15
CA GLU A 178 -13.46 -12.86 -6.66
C GLU A 178 -12.04 -12.74 -6.10
N LEU A 179 -11.14 -12.02 -6.81
CA LEU A 179 -9.79 -11.73 -6.33
C LEU A 179 -9.81 -10.96 -5.00
N ARG A 180 -10.68 -9.95 -4.89
CA ARG A 180 -10.83 -9.21 -3.63
C ARG A 180 -11.26 -10.12 -2.48
N SER A 181 -12.24 -10.98 -2.73
CA SER A 181 -12.72 -11.95 -1.72
C SER A 181 -11.62 -12.93 -1.31
N ALA A 182 -10.85 -13.43 -2.26
CA ALA A 182 -9.71 -14.30 -2.01
C ALA A 182 -8.60 -13.59 -1.22
N LEU A 183 -8.34 -12.32 -1.51
CA LEU A 183 -7.34 -11.52 -0.80
C LEU A 183 -7.77 -11.25 0.65
N ILE A 184 -9.04 -10.95 0.90
CA ILE A 184 -9.58 -10.79 2.27
C ILE A 184 -9.41 -12.10 3.05
N ALA A 185 -9.77 -13.24 2.45
CA ALA A 185 -9.62 -14.55 3.07
C ALA A 185 -8.16 -14.87 3.39
N LEU A 186 -7.22 -14.49 2.52
CA LEU A 186 -5.78 -14.68 2.71
C LEU A 186 -5.27 -14.02 4.01
N PHE A 187 -5.83 -12.89 4.40
CA PHE A 187 -5.44 -12.14 5.60
C PHE A 187 -6.36 -12.37 6.80
N SER A 188 -7.27 -13.35 6.76
CA SER A 188 -8.20 -13.67 7.85
C SER A 188 -7.67 -14.78 8.77
N SER A 189 -8.44 -15.79 9.06
CA SER A 189 -8.02 -16.93 9.89
C SER A 189 -7.08 -17.87 9.12
N GLN A 190 -6.31 -18.70 9.85
CA GLN A 190 -5.33 -19.61 9.24
C GLN A 190 -5.97 -20.58 8.21
N THR A 191 -7.14 -21.12 8.50
CA THR A 191 -7.87 -22.01 7.57
C THR A 191 -8.34 -21.25 6.34
N ASP A 192 -8.91 -20.06 6.52
CA ASP A 192 -9.39 -19.22 5.43
C ASP A 192 -8.23 -18.67 4.59
N SER A 193 -7.08 -18.39 5.23
CA SER A 193 -5.85 -17.94 4.57
C SER A 193 -5.36 -18.92 3.51
N GLN A 194 -5.36 -20.23 3.79
CA GLN A 194 -4.96 -21.24 2.82
C GLN A 194 -5.97 -21.35 1.65
N VAL A 195 -7.26 -21.23 1.95
CA VAL A 195 -8.32 -21.19 0.92
C VAL A 195 -8.19 -19.94 0.07
N GLY A 196 -8.01 -18.79 0.70
CA GLY A 196 -7.83 -17.51 0.03
C GLY A 196 -6.62 -17.51 -0.91
N ASN A 197 -5.47 -18.01 -0.44
CA ASN A 197 -4.26 -18.10 -1.27
C ASN A 197 -4.48 -18.99 -2.51
N ARG A 198 -5.07 -20.19 -2.31
CA ARG A 198 -5.36 -21.10 -3.43
C ARG A 198 -6.32 -20.48 -4.44
N SER A 199 -7.39 -19.83 -3.96
CA SER A 199 -8.36 -19.18 -4.84
C SER A 199 -7.73 -18.03 -5.61
N PHE A 200 -6.90 -17.22 -4.95
CA PHE A 200 -6.19 -16.12 -5.57
C PHE A 200 -5.25 -16.61 -6.68
N GLU A 201 -4.39 -17.58 -6.37
CA GLU A 201 -3.46 -18.16 -7.35
C GLU A 201 -4.20 -18.88 -8.49
N GLN A 202 -5.32 -19.56 -8.21
CA GLN A 202 -6.11 -20.27 -9.24
C GLN A 202 -6.70 -19.28 -10.27
N ILE A 203 -7.28 -18.16 -9.82
CA ILE A 203 -7.83 -17.15 -10.73
C ILE A 203 -6.73 -16.60 -11.66
N LEU A 204 -5.55 -16.34 -11.11
CA LEU A 204 -4.43 -15.82 -11.90
C LEU A 204 -3.86 -16.89 -12.84
N PHE A 205 -3.80 -18.13 -12.41
CA PHE A 205 -3.38 -19.24 -13.24
C PHE A 205 -4.33 -19.47 -14.44
N ASP A 206 -5.64 -19.43 -14.19
CA ASP A 206 -6.64 -19.57 -15.24
C ASP A 206 -6.54 -18.41 -16.25
N THR A 207 -6.30 -17.19 -15.75
CA THR A 207 -6.05 -16.00 -16.60
C THR A 207 -4.79 -16.18 -17.44
N LEU A 208 -3.70 -16.66 -16.85
CA LEU A 208 -2.48 -16.95 -17.60
C LEU A 208 -2.71 -17.99 -18.71
N ARG A 209 -3.44 -19.08 -18.41
CA ARG A 209 -3.78 -20.11 -19.39
C ARG A 209 -4.65 -19.57 -20.53
N GLU A 210 -5.61 -18.73 -20.21
CA GLU A 210 -6.43 -18.06 -21.24
C GLU A 210 -5.57 -17.19 -22.16
N ARG A 211 -4.62 -16.41 -21.61
CA ARG A 211 -3.74 -15.55 -22.40
C ARG A 211 -2.71 -16.34 -23.21
N GLN A 212 -2.29 -17.52 -22.75
CA GLN A 212 -1.47 -18.43 -23.56
C GLN A 212 -2.20 -18.90 -24.80
N ALA A 213 -3.52 -19.18 -24.69
CA ALA A 213 -4.36 -19.57 -25.82
C ALA A 213 -4.77 -18.38 -26.71
N ASN A 214 -5.08 -17.24 -26.10
CA ASN A 214 -5.62 -16.04 -26.74
C ASN A 214 -4.92 -14.78 -26.21
N PRO A 215 -3.73 -14.45 -26.69
CA PRO A 215 -3.01 -13.25 -26.26
C PRO A 215 -3.78 -11.96 -26.54
N THR A 216 -3.78 -11.01 -25.59
CA THR A 216 -4.39 -9.69 -25.72
C THR A 216 -3.41 -8.61 -25.29
N ASP A 217 -3.74 -7.33 -25.52
CA ASP A 217 -2.90 -6.20 -25.06
C ASP A 217 -3.17 -5.89 -23.58
N ASP A 218 -2.64 -6.77 -22.70
CA ASP A 218 -2.75 -6.63 -21.26
C ASP A 218 -1.43 -6.99 -20.54
N LEU A 219 -1.38 -6.76 -19.22
CA LEU A 219 -0.17 -7.02 -18.42
C LEU A 219 0.14 -8.53 -18.32
N THR A 220 -0.86 -9.40 -18.34
CA THR A 220 -0.64 -10.86 -18.32
C THR A 220 0.14 -11.30 -19.56
N THR A 221 -0.28 -10.87 -20.74
CA THR A 221 0.43 -11.15 -21.99
C THR A 221 1.82 -10.50 -22.01
N ALA A 222 1.95 -9.27 -21.50
CA ALA A 222 3.23 -8.57 -21.42
C ALA A 222 4.24 -9.30 -20.54
N LEU A 223 3.81 -9.79 -19.36
CA LEU A 223 4.66 -10.60 -18.47
C LEU A 223 5.01 -11.96 -19.09
N MET A 224 4.01 -12.67 -19.61
CA MET A 224 4.18 -14.00 -20.22
C MET A 224 5.19 -14.02 -21.36
N THR A 225 5.27 -12.93 -22.13
CA THR A 225 6.17 -12.81 -23.29
C THR A 225 7.50 -12.14 -22.96
N HIS A 226 7.73 -11.76 -21.71
CA HIS A 226 8.94 -11.04 -21.32
C HIS A 226 10.14 -11.99 -21.18
N PRO A 227 11.29 -11.71 -21.84
CA PRO A 227 12.43 -12.63 -21.89
C PRO A 227 13.11 -12.87 -20.53
N ASN A 228 12.90 -12.01 -19.55
CA ASN A 228 13.48 -12.15 -18.20
C ASN A 228 12.67 -13.08 -17.29
N LEU A 229 11.43 -13.47 -17.64
CA LEU A 229 10.66 -14.46 -16.90
C LEU A 229 10.87 -15.83 -17.57
N GLN A 230 11.27 -16.81 -16.78
CA GLN A 230 11.77 -18.08 -17.31
C GLN A 230 10.67 -19.14 -17.48
N ASP A 231 9.62 -19.06 -16.65
CA ASP A 231 8.54 -20.04 -16.61
C ASP A 231 7.21 -19.44 -16.11
N ASP A 232 6.14 -20.24 -16.19
CA ASP A 232 4.81 -19.86 -15.70
C ASP A 232 4.78 -19.51 -14.20
N PRO A 233 5.48 -20.21 -13.30
CA PRO A 233 5.60 -19.83 -11.91
C PRO A 233 6.13 -18.41 -11.68
N GLU A 234 7.17 -17.98 -12.39
CA GLU A 234 7.70 -16.62 -12.28
C GLU A 234 6.70 -15.57 -12.80
N VAL A 235 6.00 -15.87 -13.89
CA VAL A 235 4.92 -15.02 -14.41
C VAL A 235 3.80 -14.90 -13.37
N LEU A 236 3.35 -16.02 -12.83
CA LEU A 236 2.31 -16.06 -11.79
C LEU A 236 2.71 -15.26 -10.54
N GLN A 237 3.92 -15.46 -10.03
CA GLN A 237 4.42 -14.72 -8.87
C GLN A 237 4.55 -13.21 -9.14
N SER A 238 4.88 -12.81 -10.37
CA SER A 238 4.89 -11.41 -10.79
C SER A 238 3.48 -10.81 -10.80
N MET A 239 2.47 -11.54 -11.31
CA MET A 239 1.05 -11.15 -11.26
C MET A 239 0.58 -11.01 -9.80
N VAL A 240 0.87 -12.01 -8.94
CA VAL A 240 0.53 -11.98 -7.50
C VAL A 240 1.07 -10.71 -6.83
N VAL A 241 2.36 -10.40 -7.04
CA VAL A 241 2.99 -9.21 -6.45
C VAL A 241 2.33 -7.93 -6.93
N MET A 242 2.14 -7.76 -8.23
CA MET A 242 1.61 -6.51 -8.79
C MET A 242 0.16 -6.26 -8.35
N ILE A 243 -0.67 -7.29 -8.31
CA ILE A 243 -2.09 -7.17 -7.94
C ILE A 243 -2.22 -6.94 -6.44
N SER A 244 -1.56 -7.73 -5.60
CA SER A 244 -1.66 -7.59 -4.15
C SER A 244 -1.07 -6.27 -3.64
N ALA A 245 0.13 -5.89 -4.10
CA ALA A 245 0.79 -4.65 -3.68
C ALA A 245 0.04 -3.39 -4.14
N GLY A 246 -0.63 -3.45 -5.29
CA GLY A 246 -1.39 -2.32 -5.84
C GLY A 246 -2.76 -2.09 -5.19
N ASN A 247 -3.27 -3.04 -4.42
CA ASN A 247 -4.62 -2.97 -3.86
C ASN A 247 -4.67 -2.18 -2.53
N GLU A 248 -4.12 -2.73 -1.45
CA GLU A 248 -4.34 -2.19 -0.09
C GLU A 248 -3.77 -0.78 0.08
N THR A 249 -2.56 -0.54 -0.43
CA THR A 249 -1.91 0.76 -0.33
C THR A 249 -2.68 1.86 -1.06
N THR A 250 -3.24 1.55 -2.23
CA THR A 250 -4.07 2.51 -2.99
C THR A 250 -5.43 2.72 -2.32
N THR A 251 -6.03 1.68 -1.75
CA THR A 251 -7.23 1.78 -0.90
C THR A 251 -7.02 2.75 0.26
N CYS A 252 -5.92 2.57 1.00
CA CYS A 252 -5.58 3.45 2.12
C CYS A 252 -5.38 4.90 1.66
N TRP A 253 -4.73 5.12 0.52
CA TRP A 253 -4.51 6.47 0.01
C TRP A 253 -5.82 7.17 -0.37
N ILE A 254 -6.73 6.48 -1.04
CA ILE A 254 -8.08 7.00 -1.35
C ILE A 254 -8.81 7.34 -0.03
N ALA A 255 -8.85 6.39 0.91
CA ALA A 255 -9.55 6.54 2.18
C ALA A 255 -8.99 7.70 3.02
N HIS A 256 -7.68 7.82 3.15
CA HIS A 256 -7.04 8.94 3.85
C HIS A 256 -7.31 10.29 3.20
N THR A 257 -7.28 10.34 1.87
CA THR A 257 -7.54 11.59 1.15
C THR A 257 -8.99 12.05 1.39
N LEU A 258 -9.96 11.15 1.24
CA LEU A 258 -11.37 11.44 1.49
C LEU A 258 -11.62 11.79 2.96
N TYR A 259 -11.07 11.00 3.91
CA TYR A 259 -11.17 11.30 5.35
C TYR A 259 -10.66 12.70 5.67
N ARG A 260 -9.49 13.08 5.15
CA ARG A 260 -8.90 14.38 5.41
C ARG A 260 -9.71 15.52 4.82
N MET A 261 -10.25 15.37 3.61
CA MET A 261 -11.11 16.35 3.00
C MET A 261 -12.41 16.60 3.77
N ILE A 262 -12.93 15.55 4.42
CA ILE A 262 -14.16 15.64 5.21
C ILE A 262 -13.92 16.22 6.59
N THR A 263 -12.73 16.00 7.19
CA THR A 263 -12.45 16.32 8.60
C THR A 263 -11.54 17.53 8.82
N ASP A 264 -10.74 17.93 7.83
CA ASP A 264 -9.83 19.08 7.88
C ASP A 264 -10.37 20.21 7.00
N THR A 265 -11.12 21.12 7.61
CA THR A 265 -11.74 22.26 6.90
C THR A 265 -10.72 23.14 6.20
N SER A 266 -9.53 23.34 6.79
CA SER A 266 -8.45 24.11 6.16
C SER A 266 -7.90 23.43 4.89
N PHE A 267 -7.84 22.11 4.90
CA PHE A 267 -7.44 21.33 3.72
C PHE A 267 -8.50 21.39 2.62
N ASP A 268 -9.79 21.22 2.97
CA ASP A 268 -10.91 21.30 2.04
C ASP A 268 -11.04 22.72 1.44
N ASP A 269 -10.93 23.78 2.26
CA ASP A 269 -10.98 25.18 1.81
C ASP A 269 -9.86 25.51 0.82
N ARG A 270 -8.63 25.05 1.07
CA ARG A 270 -7.50 25.25 0.16
C ARG A 270 -7.71 24.53 -1.17
N LEU A 271 -8.30 23.33 -1.13
CA LEU A 271 -8.60 22.58 -2.35
C LEU A 271 -9.75 23.22 -3.15
N ARG A 272 -10.85 23.59 -2.49
CA ARG A 272 -12.01 24.23 -3.14
C ARG A 272 -11.71 25.63 -3.70
N SER A 273 -10.87 26.40 -3.03
CA SER A 273 -10.42 27.71 -3.50
C SER A 273 -9.38 27.64 -4.64
N GLY A 274 -8.87 26.45 -4.96
CA GLY A 274 -7.80 26.27 -5.95
C GLY A 274 -6.41 26.68 -5.46
N GLN A 275 -6.24 27.00 -4.17
CA GLN A 275 -4.93 27.26 -3.56
C GLN A 275 -4.09 25.98 -3.44
N LEU A 276 -4.75 24.83 -3.39
CA LEU A 276 -4.14 23.51 -3.38
C LEU A 276 -4.66 22.72 -4.58
N GLY A 277 -3.76 22.31 -5.48
CA GLY A 277 -4.11 21.40 -6.57
C GLY A 277 -4.43 20.00 -6.04
N VAL A 278 -5.27 19.25 -6.76
CA VAL A 278 -5.60 17.85 -6.33
C VAL A 278 -4.33 17.00 -6.20
N ASP A 279 -3.38 17.14 -7.10
CA ASP A 279 -2.11 16.39 -7.03
C ASP A 279 -1.30 16.78 -5.80
N ASP A 280 -1.27 18.05 -5.41
CA ASP A 280 -0.59 18.52 -4.21
C ASP A 280 -1.29 18.04 -2.94
N ALA A 281 -2.62 17.99 -2.97
CA ALA A 281 -3.42 17.43 -1.88
C ALA A 281 -3.09 15.93 -1.68
N LEU A 282 -2.97 15.17 -2.76
CA LEU A 282 -2.56 13.77 -2.72
C LEU A 282 -1.14 13.60 -2.16
N ASP A 283 -0.20 14.47 -2.56
CA ASP A 283 1.17 14.45 -2.02
C ASP A 283 1.22 14.85 -0.54
N GLU A 284 0.41 15.83 -0.11
CA GLU A 284 0.31 16.20 1.31
C GLU A 284 -0.20 15.03 2.18
N VAL A 285 -1.12 14.21 1.64
CA VAL A 285 -1.55 12.97 2.30
C VAL A 285 -0.40 11.97 2.38
N LEU A 286 0.34 11.73 1.29
CA LEU A 286 1.49 10.81 1.29
C LEU A 286 2.61 11.25 2.26
N TRP A 287 2.78 12.53 2.47
CA TRP A 287 3.72 13.04 3.47
C TRP A 287 3.30 12.72 4.90
N ARG A 288 2.01 12.86 5.21
CA ARG A 288 1.50 12.70 6.58
C ARG A 288 1.12 11.27 6.92
N GLU A 289 0.42 10.62 6.00
CA GLU A 289 -0.19 9.30 6.19
C GLU A 289 0.17 8.41 4.99
N PRO A 290 1.47 8.05 4.81
CA PRO A 290 1.83 7.13 3.74
C PRO A 290 1.09 5.81 3.96
N PRO A 291 0.44 5.25 2.94
CA PRO A 291 -0.37 4.03 3.05
C PRO A 291 0.38 2.87 3.68
N MET A 292 1.61 2.63 3.23
CA MET A 292 2.56 1.74 3.90
C MET A 292 3.30 2.54 4.97
N THR A 293 2.80 2.48 6.19
CA THR A 293 3.35 3.22 7.34
C THR A 293 4.71 2.66 7.75
N HIS A 294 4.78 1.31 7.84
CA HIS A 294 5.99 0.55 8.13
C HIS A 294 6.16 -0.51 7.05
N MET A 295 7.21 -0.42 6.25
CA MET A 295 7.45 -1.38 5.18
C MET A 295 8.38 -2.52 5.67
N PRO A 296 7.93 -3.78 5.68
CA PRO A 296 8.81 -4.93 5.93
C PRO A 296 9.67 -5.19 4.70
N ALA A 297 10.76 -5.77 4.79
CA ALA A 297 11.78 -5.75 5.80
C ALA A 297 13.14 -5.64 5.11
N ARG A 298 14.17 -5.43 5.88
CA ARG A 298 15.55 -5.70 5.51
C ARG A 298 16.16 -6.59 6.59
N TYR A 299 17.06 -7.46 6.20
CA TYR A 299 17.77 -8.36 7.10
C TYR A 299 19.25 -8.06 7.03
N ALA A 300 19.90 -7.82 8.17
CA ALA A 300 21.32 -7.53 8.22
C ALA A 300 22.14 -8.75 7.83
N LEU A 301 23.04 -8.61 6.86
CA LEU A 301 23.89 -9.70 6.38
C LEU A 301 25.16 -9.89 7.23
N ARG A 302 25.45 -8.95 8.14
CA ARG A 302 26.55 -9.00 9.11
C ARG A 302 26.27 -8.03 10.26
N ASP A 303 27.05 -8.09 11.32
CA ASP A 303 27.03 -7.11 12.40
C ASP A 303 27.42 -5.73 11.87
N ILE A 304 26.66 -4.70 12.24
CA ILE A 304 26.85 -3.33 11.77
C ILE A 304 26.29 -2.30 12.78
N GLU A 305 26.98 -1.18 12.91
CA GLU A 305 26.45 -0.01 13.61
C GLU A 305 25.56 0.82 12.68
N LEU A 306 24.31 1.11 13.10
CA LEU A 306 23.35 1.90 12.34
C LEU A 306 22.61 2.86 13.26
N GLY A 307 22.79 4.17 13.07
CA GLY A 307 22.08 5.19 13.85
C GLY A 307 22.35 5.12 15.36
N GLY A 308 23.53 4.67 15.76
CA GLY A 308 23.93 4.48 17.16
C GLY A 308 23.49 3.15 17.78
N GLN A 309 22.91 2.24 17.00
CA GLN A 309 22.47 0.92 17.44
C GLN A 309 23.36 -0.17 16.83
N SER A 310 23.70 -1.17 17.65
CA SER A 310 24.43 -2.37 17.22
C SER A 310 23.45 -3.40 16.64
N ILE A 311 23.40 -3.47 15.32
CA ILE A 311 22.55 -4.39 14.58
C ILE A 311 23.35 -5.68 14.33
N ARG A 312 22.82 -6.82 14.74
CA ARG A 312 23.48 -8.12 14.55
C ARG A 312 23.06 -8.76 13.24
N GLN A 313 23.92 -9.63 12.72
CA GLN A 313 23.58 -10.46 11.58
C GLN A 313 22.25 -11.18 11.79
N GLY A 314 21.37 -11.13 10.81
CA GLY A 314 20.04 -11.72 10.83
C GLY A 314 18.98 -10.89 11.56
N ASP A 315 19.33 -9.76 12.16
CA ASP A 315 18.33 -8.82 12.70
C ASP A 315 17.44 -8.28 11.60
N VAL A 316 16.15 -8.13 11.93
CA VAL A 316 15.14 -7.55 11.05
C VAL A 316 15.04 -6.05 11.25
N LEU A 317 15.06 -5.30 10.14
CA LEU A 317 14.89 -3.85 10.11
C LEU A 317 13.64 -3.51 9.32
N ILE A 318 12.74 -2.74 9.94
CA ILE A 318 11.50 -2.26 9.35
C ILE A 318 11.67 -0.81 8.93
N LEU A 319 11.29 -0.52 7.69
CA LEU A 319 11.36 0.83 7.15
C LEU A 319 10.19 1.66 7.67
N GLY A 320 10.44 2.59 8.56
CA GLY A 320 9.45 3.52 9.11
C GLY A 320 9.19 4.67 8.13
N LEU A 321 8.42 4.43 7.05
CA LEU A 321 8.21 5.42 5.98
C LEU A 321 7.49 6.66 6.50
N SER A 322 6.46 6.48 7.34
CA SER A 322 5.76 7.59 7.99
C SER A 322 6.67 8.35 8.96
N ALA A 323 7.46 7.61 9.74
CA ALA A 323 8.44 8.19 10.64
C ALA A 323 9.47 9.01 9.86
N ALA A 324 10.06 8.47 8.79
CA ALA A 324 11.05 9.17 7.97
C ALA A 324 10.48 10.44 7.32
N ASN A 325 9.22 10.42 6.90
CA ASN A 325 8.54 11.62 6.39
C ASN A 325 8.42 12.73 7.44
N SER A 326 8.37 12.38 8.72
CA SER A 326 8.30 13.31 9.84
C SER A 326 9.67 13.62 10.45
N ASP A 327 10.77 13.21 9.81
CA ASP A 327 12.13 13.51 10.27
C ASP A 327 12.36 15.03 10.29
N PRO A 328 12.72 15.62 11.44
CA PRO A 328 13.01 17.05 11.54
C PRO A 328 14.10 17.53 10.59
N ALA A 329 15.02 16.65 10.17
CA ALA A 329 16.07 16.97 9.20
C ALA A 329 15.51 17.31 7.80
N LEU A 330 14.30 16.84 7.45
CA LEU A 330 13.66 17.11 6.15
C LEU A 330 13.04 18.51 6.03
N ALA A 331 12.72 19.14 7.14
CA ALA A 331 12.07 20.44 7.16
C ALA A 331 12.57 21.26 8.34
N PRO A 332 13.82 21.74 8.32
CA PRO A 332 14.31 22.68 9.33
C PRO A 332 13.37 23.90 9.37
N GLY A 333 12.70 24.11 10.51
CA GLY A 333 11.68 25.17 10.67
C GLY A 333 10.25 24.78 10.30
N GLY A 334 9.97 23.51 10.01
CA GLY A 334 8.61 22.98 9.85
C GLY A 334 7.93 23.32 8.51
N HIS A 335 8.59 24.05 7.60
CA HIS A 335 8.00 24.43 6.32
C HIS A 335 8.47 23.50 5.20
N ARG A 336 7.51 22.86 4.52
CA ARG A 336 7.77 22.08 3.30
C ARG A 336 7.29 22.88 2.09
N PRO A 337 8.09 22.98 1.01
CA PRO A 337 7.65 23.60 -0.22
C PRO A 337 6.42 22.86 -0.77
N ALA A 338 5.48 23.62 -1.36
CA ALA A 338 4.43 23.04 -2.20
C ALA A 338 5.06 22.23 -3.35
N ASN A 339 4.40 21.21 -3.83
CA ASN A 339 4.88 20.30 -4.89
C ASN A 339 6.12 19.45 -4.51
N ASN A 340 6.44 19.33 -3.24
CA ASN A 340 7.53 18.46 -2.81
C ASN A 340 7.09 16.99 -2.81
N ARG A 341 7.62 16.20 -3.74
CA ARG A 341 7.37 14.75 -3.89
C ARG A 341 8.46 13.86 -3.30
N ALA A 342 9.39 14.42 -2.55
CA ALA A 342 10.49 13.67 -1.96
C ALA A 342 10.11 12.88 -0.69
N HIS A 343 8.81 12.55 -0.52
CA HIS A 343 8.34 11.71 0.57
C HIS A 343 8.76 10.24 0.37
N MET A 344 8.85 9.51 1.47
CA MET A 344 9.24 8.11 1.46
C MET A 344 8.09 7.13 1.22
N ALA A 345 6.88 7.60 0.88
CA ALA A 345 5.70 6.74 0.71
C ALA A 345 5.87 5.61 -0.33
N TYR A 346 6.76 5.81 -1.29
CA TYR A 346 7.11 4.81 -2.30
C TYR A 346 8.44 4.10 -2.02
N SER A 347 8.99 4.25 -0.80
CA SER A 347 10.31 3.75 -0.42
C SER A 347 11.45 4.38 -1.24
N ALA A 348 12.64 3.75 -1.23
CA ALA A 348 13.81 4.17 -1.98
C ALA A 348 14.66 2.97 -2.42
N GLY A 349 15.71 3.25 -3.20
CA GLY A 349 16.65 2.24 -3.68
C GLY A 349 16.05 1.32 -4.75
N PRO A 350 16.68 0.16 -5.02
CA PRO A 350 16.25 -0.76 -6.08
C PRO A 350 14.80 -1.23 -5.95
N HIS A 351 14.30 -1.39 -4.72
CA HIS A 351 12.93 -1.82 -4.42
C HIS A 351 11.93 -0.65 -4.31
N MET A 352 12.25 0.54 -4.80
CA MET A 352 11.28 1.63 -4.88
C MET A 352 10.09 1.23 -5.74
N CYS A 353 8.88 1.67 -5.34
CA CYS A 353 7.65 1.33 -6.07
C CYS A 353 7.73 1.72 -7.56
N PRO A 354 7.47 0.79 -8.49
CA PRO A 354 7.49 1.10 -9.93
C PRO A 354 6.20 1.79 -10.40
N ALA A 355 5.09 1.60 -9.66
CA ALA A 355 3.75 1.98 -10.10
C ALA A 355 3.27 3.33 -9.53
N GLN A 356 4.20 4.28 -9.27
CA GLN A 356 3.87 5.57 -8.65
C GLN A 356 2.83 6.35 -9.47
N ASP A 357 3.05 6.51 -10.77
CA ASP A 357 2.14 7.26 -11.65
C ASP A 357 0.80 6.52 -11.84
N THR A 358 0.83 5.20 -11.94
CA THR A 358 -0.37 4.36 -12.05
C THR A 358 -1.24 4.49 -10.80
N SER A 359 -0.66 4.35 -9.61
CA SER A 359 -1.40 4.49 -8.35
C SER A 359 -1.96 5.90 -8.17
N ARG A 360 -1.21 6.94 -8.60
CA ARG A 360 -1.69 8.33 -8.61
C ARG A 360 -2.89 8.53 -9.53
N VAL A 361 -2.85 7.97 -10.74
CA VAL A 361 -4.00 8.04 -11.68
C VAL A 361 -5.24 7.40 -11.08
N ILE A 362 -5.11 6.23 -10.46
CA ILE A 362 -6.22 5.53 -9.80
C ILE A 362 -6.76 6.38 -8.65
N THR A 363 -5.90 6.77 -7.70
CA THR A 363 -6.31 7.52 -6.51
C THR A 363 -6.94 8.87 -6.86
N ARG A 364 -6.28 9.65 -7.73
CA ARG A 364 -6.81 10.94 -8.18
C ARG A 364 -8.18 10.79 -8.79
N THR A 365 -8.34 9.84 -9.71
CA THR A 365 -9.61 9.64 -10.40
C THR A 365 -10.71 9.22 -9.44
N ALA A 366 -10.39 8.33 -8.48
CA ALA A 366 -11.34 7.92 -7.46
C ALA A 366 -11.79 9.09 -6.57
N VAL A 367 -10.85 9.88 -6.09
CA VAL A 367 -11.14 11.06 -5.24
C VAL A 367 -11.96 12.09 -6.02
N ASP A 368 -11.52 12.48 -7.22
CA ASP A 368 -12.23 13.44 -8.08
C ASP A 368 -13.67 12.98 -8.36
N THR A 369 -13.87 11.70 -8.67
CA THR A 369 -15.21 11.14 -8.97
C THR A 369 -16.11 11.16 -7.74
N ALA A 370 -15.59 10.74 -6.57
CA ALA A 370 -16.36 10.76 -5.32
C ALA A 370 -16.82 12.18 -4.97
N LEU A 371 -15.93 13.16 -5.05
CA LEU A 371 -16.25 14.56 -4.76
C LEU A 371 -17.27 15.16 -5.72
N HIS A 372 -17.20 14.78 -6.99
CA HIS A 372 -18.13 15.25 -8.01
C HIS A 372 -19.52 14.62 -7.86
N MET A 373 -19.59 13.33 -7.58
CA MET A 373 -20.84 12.56 -7.55
C MET A 373 -21.53 12.54 -6.19
N LEU A 374 -20.85 12.88 -5.10
CA LEU A 374 -21.36 12.84 -3.72
C LEU A 374 -21.35 14.26 -3.10
N PRO A 375 -22.28 15.15 -3.50
CA PRO A 375 -22.30 16.52 -3.03
C PRO A 375 -22.61 16.63 -1.55
N GLY A 376 -21.97 17.56 -0.84
CA GLY A 376 -22.20 17.80 0.58
C GLY A 376 -21.74 16.65 1.49
N LEU A 377 -20.66 15.96 1.07
CA LEU A 377 -20.07 14.85 1.80
C LEU A 377 -19.70 15.28 3.22
N ARG A 378 -20.18 14.56 4.23
CA ARG A 378 -19.88 14.81 5.63
C ARG A 378 -19.81 13.51 6.41
N LEU A 379 -18.96 13.47 7.44
CA LEU A 379 -18.83 12.33 8.33
C LEU A 379 -20.12 12.16 9.17
N MET A 380 -20.55 10.92 9.38
CA MET A 380 -21.73 10.59 10.21
C MET A 380 -21.36 10.33 11.69
N VAL A 381 -20.08 10.22 11.98
CA VAL A 381 -19.53 10.03 13.32
C VAL A 381 -18.50 11.13 13.60
N THR A 382 -18.08 11.29 14.84
CA THR A 382 -16.97 12.23 15.12
C THR A 382 -15.64 11.66 14.65
N PRO A 383 -14.65 12.49 14.26
CA PRO A 383 -13.32 12.00 13.87
C PRO A 383 -12.65 11.09 14.92
N GLY A 384 -12.98 11.29 16.21
CA GLY A 384 -12.47 10.46 17.31
C GLY A 384 -13.06 9.06 17.39
N GLU A 385 -14.16 8.77 16.69
CA GLU A 385 -14.79 7.45 16.63
C GLU A 385 -14.30 6.61 15.43
N ILE A 386 -13.50 7.20 14.53
CA ILE A 386 -12.86 6.44 13.46
C ILE A 386 -11.76 5.54 14.04
N ASN A 387 -11.89 4.25 13.82
CA ASN A 387 -10.90 3.25 14.19
C ASN A 387 -9.95 2.96 13.03
N TRP A 388 -8.76 2.48 13.37
CA TRP A 388 -7.70 2.13 12.43
C TRP A 388 -7.50 0.63 12.39
N ASN A 389 -7.21 0.08 11.22
CA ASN A 389 -6.93 -1.35 11.07
C ASN A 389 -5.78 -1.79 11.99
N PRO A 390 -5.91 -2.94 12.66
CA PRO A 390 -4.85 -3.51 13.50
C PRO A 390 -3.77 -4.17 12.62
N SER A 391 -3.04 -3.37 11.86
CA SER A 391 -1.96 -3.83 10.99
C SER A 391 -0.64 -3.23 11.44
N PRO A 392 0.44 -4.00 11.59
CA PRO A 392 1.77 -3.44 11.87
C PRO A 392 2.33 -2.66 10.66
N TRP A 393 1.76 -2.83 9.45
CA TRP A 393 2.30 -2.34 8.19
C TRP A 393 1.60 -1.11 7.65
N THR A 394 0.28 -1.14 7.64
CA THR A 394 -0.56 -0.11 7.03
C THR A 394 -1.38 0.59 8.10
N ARG A 395 -1.66 1.87 7.87
CA ARG A 395 -2.62 2.63 8.65
C ARG A 395 -3.77 3.02 7.73
N CYS A 396 -4.92 2.43 7.95
CA CYS A 396 -6.12 2.67 7.15
C CYS A 396 -7.33 2.77 8.09
N PRO A 397 -8.26 3.71 7.88
CA PRO A 397 -9.50 3.68 8.64
C PRO A 397 -10.26 2.39 8.35
N THR A 398 -10.84 1.77 9.40
CA THR A 398 -11.64 0.54 9.24
C THR A 398 -12.95 0.80 8.52
N GLN A 399 -13.47 2.04 8.66
CA GLN A 399 -14.71 2.51 8.06
C GLN A 399 -14.66 4.03 7.88
N LEU A 400 -15.40 4.54 6.93
CA LEU A 400 -15.61 5.97 6.71
C LEU A 400 -17.09 6.22 6.43
N PRO A 401 -17.96 6.17 7.47
CA PRO A 401 -19.39 6.36 7.32
C PRO A 401 -19.70 7.84 7.03
N VAL A 402 -20.33 8.07 5.88
CA VAL A 402 -20.65 9.40 5.37
C VAL A 402 -22.11 9.55 5.01
N ALA A 403 -22.60 10.79 5.09
CA ALA A 403 -23.82 11.23 4.46
C ALA A 403 -23.52 12.27 3.39
N PHE A 404 -24.37 12.32 2.37
CA PHE A 404 -24.27 13.25 1.25
C PHE A 404 -25.66 13.57 0.70
N ALA A 405 -25.79 14.64 -0.08
CA ALA A 405 -27.05 14.94 -0.75
C ALA A 405 -27.30 13.92 -1.87
N VAL A 406 -28.52 13.37 -1.93
CA VAL A 406 -28.90 12.46 -3.01
C VAL A 406 -28.84 13.25 -4.33
N PRO A 407 -28.06 12.79 -5.32
CA PRO A 407 -28.01 13.46 -6.61
C PRO A 407 -29.41 13.46 -7.24
N HIS A 408 -29.90 14.64 -7.63
CA HIS A 408 -31.13 14.72 -8.42
C HIS A 408 -30.85 14.07 -9.77
N GLU A 409 -31.53 12.95 -10.03
CA GLU A 409 -31.52 12.10 -11.23
C GLU A 409 -30.25 12.25 -12.12
N ILE A 410 -29.40 11.25 -12.05
CA ILE A 410 -28.57 10.91 -13.21
C ILE A 410 -29.58 10.43 -14.25
N SER A 411 -30.02 11.33 -15.15
CA SER A 411 -30.89 11.00 -16.27
C SER A 411 -30.21 9.85 -17.03
N SER A 412 -30.82 8.68 -16.99
CA SER A 412 -30.46 7.58 -17.87
C SER A 412 -30.40 8.15 -19.31
N PRO A 413 -29.41 7.82 -20.13
CA PRO A 413 -29.41 8.23 -21.51
C PRO A 413 -30.72 7.73 -22.12
N SER A 414 -31.56 8.69 -22.53
CA SER A 414 -32.81 8.47 -23.22
C SER A 414 -32.61 7.45 -24.33
N SER A 415 -33.23 6.29 -24.23
CA SER A 415 -33.44 5.37 -25.35
C SER A 415 -34.37 6.06 -26.34
N ALA A 416 -33.84 6.98 -27.12
CA ALA A 416 -34.51 7.46 -28.31
C ALA A 416 -34.56 6.31 -29.32
N HIS A 417 -35.69 5.67 -29.42
CA HIS A 417 -36.04 4.83 -30.56
C HIS A 417 -36.15 5.75 -31.82
N PRO A 418 -35.32 5.59 -32.81
CA PRO A 418 -35.56 6.18 -34.13
C PRO A 418 -36.17 5.14 -35.01
N PHE A 419 -37.49 5.02 -35.03
CA PHE A 419 -38.24 4.53 -36.18
C PHE A 419 -39.71 4.81 -35.97
N GLY A 420 -40.14 6.00 -36.48
CA GLY A 420 -41.55 6.24 -36.79
C GLY A 420 -41.87 5.49 -38.07
N GLU A 421 -42.84 4.58 -37.99
CA GLU A 421 -43.51 4.04 -39.14
C GLU A 421 -44.31 5.17 -39.82
N THR A 422 -44.01 5.39 -41.11
CA THR A 422 -44.89 6.15 -42.01
C THR A 422 -45.84 5.17 -42.68
N ALA A 423 -47.14 5.40 -42.50
CA ALA A 423 -48.20 4.86 -43.29
C ALA A 423 -48.17 5.43 -44.72
#